data_d6721938f7d241d501c30b934117a6c8
#
_entry.id   d6721938f7d241d501c30b934117a6c8
#
_cell.length_a   1.000
_cell.length_b   1.000
_cell.length_c   1.000
_cell.angle_alpha   90.00
_cell.angle_beta   90.00
_cell.angle_gamma   90.00
#
_symmetry.space_group_name_H-M   'P 1'
#
loop_
_entity.id
_entity.type
_entity.pdbx_description
1 polymer ?
#
loop_
_entity_poly.entity_id
_entity_poly.type
_entity_poly.pdbx_seq_one_letter_code
_entity_poly.pdbx_strand_id
1 'polypeptide(L)'
;MFAHIYRADGREENIELDYCYSDEEVATAVCEDGDMGGGDRAIVCVTRWDGTQQRFRHRMVRVAVKGNEIHLVSNTVDRFVGTIE
;
A
#
# COMPACT_ATOMS: atom_id res chain seq x y z
N MET A 1 -4.25 -3.41 9.67
CA MET A 1 -2.95 -3.14 9.04
C MET A 1 -2.65 -1.66 9.10
N PHE A 2 -1.39 -1.29 9.21
CA PHE A 2 -0.99 0.12 9.28
C PHE A 2 -0.29 0.52 7.99
N ALA A 3 -0.60 1.71 7.51
CA ALA A 3 0.05 2.32 6.38
C ALA A 3 0.71 3.64 6.79
N HIS A 4 1.95 3.83 6.33
CA HIS A 4 2.63 5.10 6.46
C HIS A 4 2.64 5.77 5.08
N ILE A 5 2.04 6.96 5.00
CA ILE A 5 1.88 7.69 3.75
C ILE A 5 2.87 8.85 3.71
N TYR A 6 3.61 8.91 2.62
CA TYR A 6 4.53 10.01 2.29
C TYR A 6 3.88 10.86 1.20
N ARG A 7 3.40 12.05 1.59
CA ARG A 7 2.74 12.95 0.66
C ARG A 7 3.75 13.61 -0.28
N ALA A 8 3.28 13.97 -1.46
CA ALA A 8 4.10 14.67 -2.45
C ALA A 8 4.66 16.01 -1.94
N ASP A 9 3.97 16.65 -1.00
CA ASP A 9 4.39 17.92 -0.38
C ASP A 9 5.34 17.75 0.82
N GLY A 10 5.75 16.51 1.12
CA GLY A 10 6.67 16.19 2.22
C GLY A 10 5.99 15.85 3.54
N ARG A 11 4.67 15.97 3.67
CA ARG A 11 3.96 15.55 4.88
C ARG A 11 3.96 14.02 5.00
N GLU A 12 3.87 13.55 6.23
CA GLU A 12 3.80 12.13 6.54
C GLU A 12 2.61 11.86 7.43
N GLU A 13 1.90 10.78 7.15
CA GLU A 13 0.70 10.39 7.88
C GLU A 13 0.69 8.89 8.13
N ASN A 14 0.09 8.47 9.24
CA ASN A 14 -0.18 7.07 9.52
C ASN A 14 -1.67 6.83 9.51
N ILE A 15 -2.12 5.79 8.84
CA ILE A 15 -3.52 5.38 8.86
C ILE A 15 -3.62 3.88 9.16
N GLU A 16 -4.76 3.48 9.69
CA GLU A 16 -5.08 2.07 9.89
C GLU A 16 -5.99 1.60 8.76
N LEU A 17 -5.69 0.43 8.22
CA LEU A 17 -6.48 -0.20 7.16
C LEU A 17 -7.15 -1.47 7.69
N ASP A 18 -8.33 -1.76 7.17
CA ASP A 18 -8.96 -3.06 7.36
C ASP A 18 -8.14 -4.16 6.66
N TYR A 19 -8.38 -5.41 7.07
CA TYR A 19 -7.68 -6.53 6.48
C TYR A 19 -7.98 -6.66 4.99
N CYS A 20 -6.93 -6.87 4.20
CA CYS A 20 -7.02 -7.09 2.75
C CYS A 20 -6.41 -8.44 2.38
N TYR A 21 -7.01 -9.11 1.40
CA TYR A 21 -6.61 -10.46 0.99
C TYR A 21 -5.47 -10.48 -0.02
N SER A 22 -5.26 -9.40 -0.76
CA SER A 22 -4.23 -9.33 -1.80
C SER A 22 -3.49 -8.00 -1.76
N ASP A 23 -2.33 -7.95 -2.42
CA ASP A 23 -1.56 -6.71 -2.52
C ASP A 23 -2.29 -5.65 -3.34
N GLU A 24 -3.05 -6.07 -4.34
CA GLU A 24 -3.88 -5.18 -5.14
C GLU A 24 -4.96 -4.51 -4.28
N GLU A 25 -5.60 -5.27 -3.40
CA GLU A 25 -6.57 -4.71 -2.46
C GLU A 25 -5.91 -3.75 -1.48
N VAL A 26 -4.71 -4.07 -1.00
CA VAL A 26 -3.94 -3.18 -0.13
C VAL A 26 -3.67 -1.85 -0.82
N ALA A 27 -3.22 -1.90 -2.08
CA ALA A 27 -2.93 -0.70 -2.86
C ALA A 27 -4.18 0.16 -3.05
N THR A 28 -5.30 -0.45 -3.43
CA THR A 28 -6.57 0.25 -3.62
C THR A 28 -7.07 0.84 -2.30
N ALA A 29 -7.04 0.06 -1.22
CA ALA A 29 -7.53 0.48 0.08
C ALA A 29 -6.74 1.67 0.64
N VAL A 30 -5.41 1.65 0.54
CA VAL A 30 -4.60 2.76 1.05
C VAL A 30 -4.81 4.03 0.25
N CYS A 31 -5.02 3.90 -1.07
CA CYS A 31 -5.32 5.06 -1.90
C CYS A 31 -6.67 5.68 -1.57
N GLU A 32 -7.69 4.86 -1.30
CA GLU A 32 -9.02 5.34 -0.92
C GLU A 32 -9.03 5.92 0.49
N ASP A 33 -8.60 5.14 1.48
CA ASP A 33 -8.65 5.54 2.89
C ASP A 33 -7.69 6.67 3.21
N GLY A 34 -6.54 6.70 2.54
CA GLY A 34 -5.55 7.75 2.68
C GLY A 34 -5.77 8.95 1.78
N ASP A 35 -6.79 8.92 0.91
CA ASP A 35 -7.05 9.99 -0.07
C ASP A 35 -5.77 10.38 -0.83
N MET A 36 -5.09 9.38 -1.38
CA MET A 36 -3.81 9.58 -2.05
C MET A 36 -3.99 10.15 -3.46
N GLY A 37 -3.09 11.01 -3.84
CA GLY A 37 -3.05 11.62 -5.17
C GLY A 37 -1.67 11.50 -5.80
N GLY A 38 -1.50 12.08 -6.98
CA GLY A 38 -0.26 12.00 -7.74
C GLY A 38 0.96 12.45 -6.96
N GLY A 39 2.00 11.63 -6.94
CA GLY A 39 3.22 11.86 -6.19
C GLY A 39 3.22 11.32 -4.76
N ASP A 40 2.07 10.91 -4.22
CA ASP A 40 2.00 10.28 -2.90
C ASP A 40 2.50 8.84 -2.97
N ARG A 41 3.11 8.39 -1.88
CA ARG A 41 3.60 7.01 -1.73
C ARG A 41 3.19 6.49 -0.37
N ALA A 42 3.09 5.17 -0.26
CA ALA A 42 2.79 4.53 1.01
C ALA A 42 3.59 3.25 1.20
N ILE A 43 3.88 2.94 2.45
CA ILE A 43 4.40 1.64 2.87
C ILE A 43 3.37 1.04 3.82
N VAL A 44 2.85 -0.14 3.47
CA VAL A 44 1.86 -0.84 4.28
C VAL A 44 2.50 -2.07 4.90
N CYS A 45 2.42 -2.18 6.22
CA CYS A 45 2.86 -3.38 6.94
C CYS A 45 1.72 -4.40 6.93
N VAL A 46 1.91 -5.49 6.22
CA VAL A 46 0.93 -6.57 6.10
C VAL A 46 1.35 -7.74 6.96
N THR A 47 0.46 -8.19 7.82
CA THR A 47 0.68 -9.37 8.68
C THR A 47 -0.28 -10.46 8.23
N ARG A 48 0.26 -11.64 7.90
CA ARG A 48 -0.54 -12.79 7.47
C ARG A 48 -0.15 -14.02 8.27
N TRP A 49 -1.14 -14.85 8.54
CA TRP A 49 -0.91 -16.14 9.18
C TRP A 49 -0.34 -17.12 8.15
N ASP A 50 0.78 -17.76 8.49
CA ASP A 50 1.37 -18.85 7.72
C ASP A 50 1.02 -20.17 8.41
N GLY A 51 0.05 -20.88 7.88
CA GLY A 51 -0.41 -22.17 8.42
C GLY A 51 0.62 -23.26 8.34
N THR A 52 1.55 -23.19 7.37
CA THR A 52 2.63 -24.18 7.20
C THR A 52 3.66 -24.08 8.32
N GLN A 53 4.05 -22.85 8.68
CA GLN A 53 5.02 -22.59 9.73
C GLN A 53 4.37 -22.26 11.07
N GLN A 54 3.05 -22.16 11.10
CA GLN A 54 2.25 -21.82 12.29
C GLN A 54 2.75 -20.57 13.00
N ARG A 55 2.97 -19.51 12.22
CA ARG A 55 3.39 -18.20 12.72
C ARG A 55 2.87 -17.09 11.83
N PHE A 56 2.83 -15.88 12.38
CA PHE A 56 2.55 -14.68 11.59
C PHE A 56 3.80 -14.29 10.80
N ARG A 57 3.59 -13.91 9.56
CA ARG A 57 4.62 -13.35 8.69
C ARG A 57 4.28 -11.89 8.42
N HIS A 58 5.32 -11.06 8.47
CA HIS A 58 5.21 -9.63 8.21
C HIS A 58 5.85 -9.32 6.87
N ARG A 59 5.19 -8.45 6.11
CA ARG A 59 5.69 -8.04 4.80
C ARG A 59 5.34 -6.59 4.56
N MET A 60 6.25 -5.86 3.91
CA MET A 60 6.00 -4.49 3.49
C MET A 60 5.49 -4.48 2.06
N VAL A 61 4.37 -3.80 1.84
CA VAL A 61 3.81 -3.54 0.51
C VAL A 61 3.99 -2.06 0.24
N ARG A 62 4.65 -1.74 -0.87
CA ARG A 62 4.91 -0.36 -1.27
C ARG A 62 4.01 0.04 -2.41
N VAL A 63 3.37 1.20 -2.26
CA VAL A 63 2.41 1.76 -3.20
C VAL A 63 2.87 3.14 -3.63
N ALA A 64 2.79 3.42 -4.91
CA ALA A 64 3.05 4.76 -5.44
C ALA A 64 1.91 5.18 -6.35
N VAL A 65 1.53 6.45 -6.27
CA VAL A 65 0.57 7.06 -7.19
C VAL A 65 1.32 7.91 -8.19
N LYS A 66 1.20 7.56 -9.47
CA LYS A 66 1.84 8.25 -10.59
C LYS A 66 0.76 8.88 -11.46
N GLY A 67 0.60 10.19 -11.37
CA GLY A 67 -0.56 10.85 -11.97
C GLY A 67 -1.84 10.40 -11.27
N ASN A 68 -2.70 9.67 -11.97
CA ASN A 68 -3.88 9.02 -11.40
C ASN A 68 -3.75 7.50 -11.34
N GLU A 69 -2.56 6.95 -11.60
CA GLU A 69 -2.32 5.51 -11.64
C GLU A 69 -1.76 5.00 -10.33
N ILE A 70 -2.32 3.90 -9.86
CA ILE A 70 -1.87 3.19 -8.66
C ILE A 70 -0.89 2.10 -9.07
N HIS A 71 0.30 2.11 -8.48
CA HIS A 71 1.35 1.12 -8.75
C HIS A 71 1.79 0.43 -7.47
N LEU A 72 2.01 -0.88 -7.58
CA LEU A 72 2.77 -1.66 -6.60
C LEU A 72 4.23 -1.60 -7.02
N VAL A 73 5.09 -1.14 -6.13
CA VAL A 73 6.50 -0.91 -6.46
C VAL A 73 7.41 -1.72 -5.55
N SER A 74 8.51 -2.22 -6.13
CA SER A 74 9.59 -2.86 -5.40
C SER A 74 10.92 -2.47 -6.06
N ASN A 75 12.04 -3.02 -5.57
CA ASN A 75 13.35 -2.74 -6.16
C ASN A 75 13.45 -3.20 -7.62
N THR A 76 12.67 -4.20 -8.01
CA THR A 76 12.77 -4.85 -9.31
C THR A 76 11.48 -4.78 -10.14
N VAL A 77 10.35 -4.41 -9.53
CA VAL A 77 9.04 -4.46 -10.17
C VAL A 77 8.29 -3.16 -9.92
N ASP A 78 7.69 -2.65 -10.98
CA ASP A 78 6.73 -1.56 -10.94
C ASP A 78 5.49 -2.08 -11.69
N ARG A 79 4.42 -2.39 -10.95
CA ARG A 79 3.23 -3.00 -11.52
C ARG A 79 2.03 -2.10 -11.38
N PHE A 80 1.40 -1.80 -12.52
CA PHE A 80 0.14 -1.08 -12.57
C PHE A 80 -0.98 -1.91 -11.94
N VAL A 81 -1.77 -1.30 -11.07
CA VAL A 81 -2.88 -1.95 -10.38
C VAL A 81 -4.23 -1.40 -10.82
N GLY A 82 -4.34 -0.11 -10.99
CA GLY A 82 -5.58 0.55 -11.34
C GLY A 82 -5.42 2.06 -11.34
N THR A 83 -6.55 2.77 -11.39
CA THR A 83 -6.58 4.23 -11.41
C THR A 83 -7.39 4.77 -10.24
N ILE A 84 -7.03 5.97 -9.81
CA ILE A 84 -7.82 6.75 -8.85
C ILE A 84 -8.90 7.48 -9.63
N GLU A 85 -10.11 7.34 -9.16
CA GLU A 85 -11.26 8.03 -9.76
C GLU A 85 -11.47 9.41 -9.15
#